data_f3d60e06a19af40f59604095ee84e36d
#
_entry.id   f3d60e06a19af40f59604095ee84e36d
#
_cell.length_a   1.000
_cell.length_b   1.000
_cell.length_c   1.000
_cell.angle_alpha   90.00
_cell.angle_beta   90.00
_cell.angle_gamma   90.00
#
_symmetry.space_group_name_H-M   'P 1'
#
loop_
_entity.id
_entity.type
_entity.pdbx_description
1 polymer ?
#
loop_
_entity_poly.entity_id
_entity_poly.type
_entity_poly.pdbx_seq_one_letter_code
_entity_poly.pdbx_strand_id
1 'polypeptide(L)'
;MIQVFTDGACSNNGKGNAKAGLGVYFTENDPRNASKRIIGRQTNNVAELSAIIEVFTILSEEIELGEEIIIYSDSKIAMGWCTTTGQKYERGDWKKSSGEIPNVDLIKIGYGLCKANSNIKLAHIRAHTGLTDELSLGNEGADRLANEAIGCKSCPYDKKQKQKYYLKIPYSEKEIGKKYGTKWDPKKKKWYYEGLNTDDNFKTLMNLFHL
;
A
#
# COMPACT_ATOMS: atom_id res chain seq x y z
N MET A 1 0.28 -21.92 2.47
CA MET A 1 1.04 -20.64 2.32
C MET A 1 0.06 -19.49 2.31
N ILE A 2 0.20 -18.56 3.24
CA ILE A 2 -0.67 -17.40 3.42
C ILE A 2 0.05 -16.16 2.88
N GLN A 3 -0.64 -15.32 2.11
CA GLN A 3 -0.14 -14.02 1.65
C GLN A 3 -0.89 -12.92 2.38
N VAL A 4 -0.16 -11.91 2.87
CA VAL A 4 -0.72 -10.77 3.59
C VAL A 4 0.04 -9.49 3.22
N PHE A 5 -0.69 -8.40 3.09
CA PHE A 5 -0.17 -7.10 2.69
C PHE A 5 -0.27 -6.12 3.85
N THR A 6 0.77 -5.32 4.05
CA THR A 6 0.86 -4.38 5.16
C THR A 6 1.27 -3.00 4.68
N ASP A 7 0.65 -1.98 5.27
CA ASP A 7 0.98 -0.58 4.99
C ASP A 7 0.77 0.29 6.24
N GLY A 8 1.43 1.44 6.26
CA GLY A 8 1.32 2.44 7.31
C GLY A 8 1.01 3.82 6.75
N ALA A 9 -0.03 4.47 7.24
CA ALA A 9 -0.37 5.84 6.88
C ALA A 9 -0.10 6.82 8.02
N CYS A 10 0.35 8.03 7.69
CA CYS A 10 0.49 9.10 8.67
C CYS A 10 0.14 10.45 8.05
N SER A 11 -0.93 11.06 8.52
CA SER A 11 -1.24 12.46 8.20
C SER A 11 -0.42 13.40 9.08
N ASN A 12 0.01 14.55 8.51
CA ASN A 12 0.82 15.55 9.21
C ASN A 12 2.10 14.98 9.86
N ASN A 13 2.73 14.00 9.23
CA ASN A 13 3.92 13.34 9.73
C ASN A 13 5.00 14.36 10.18
N GLY A 14 5.50 14.20 11.41
CA GLY A 14 6.45 15.13 12.02
C GLY A 14 5.86 16.39 12.65
N LYS A 15 4.53 16.56 12.64
CA LYS A 15 3.83 17.68 13.29
C LYS A 15 3.10 17.25 14.56
N GLY A 16 2.81 18.18 15.48
CA GLY A 16 2.15 17.88 16.76
C GLY A 16 0.72 17.30 16.63
N ASN A 17 0.06 17.48 15.50
CA ASN A 17 -1.26 16.92 15.20
C ASN A 17 -1.21 15.72 14.25
N ALA A 18 -0.08 15.03 14.18
CA ALA A 18 0.08 13.83 13.38
C ALA A 18 -0.92 12.74 13.81
N LYS A 19 -1.41 11.98 12.83
CA LYS A 19 -2.28 10.83 13.05
C LYS A 19 -1.72 9.68 12.22
N ALA A 20 -1.39 8.57 12.85
CA ALA A 20 -0.87 7.39 12.19
C ALA A 20 -1.81 6.19 12.35
N GLY A 21 -1.87 5.36 11.34
CA GLY A 21 -2.70 4.16 11.29
C GLY A 21 -2.01 3.06 10.51
N LEU A 22 -2.35 1.82 10.81
CA LEU A 22 -1.87 0.64 10.11
C LEU A 22 -3.00 -0.02 9.32
N GLY A 23 -2.63 -0.68 8.23
CA GLY A 23 -3.48 -1.54 7.42
C GLY A 23 -2.85 -2.92 7.26
N VAL A 24 -3.64 -3.96 7.49
CA VAL A 24 -3.31 -5.35 7.17
C VAL A 24 -4.40 -5.90 6.27
N TYR A 25 -4.03 -6.38 5.10
CA TYR A 25 -4.98 -6.83 4.07
C TYR A 25 -4.63 -8.21 3.56
N PHE A 26 -5.60 -9.08 3.46
CA PHE A 26 -5.50 -10.43 2.88
C PHE A 26 -6.17 -10.47 1.51
N THR A 27 -7.49 -10.37 1.50
CA THR A 27 -8.31 -10.27 0.29
C THR A 27 -9.52 -9.38 0.57
N GLU A 28 -10.30 -9.09 -0.46
CA GLU A 28 -11.54 -8.31 -0.28
C GLU A 28 -12.50 -9.05 0.65
N ASN A 29 -13.03 -8.34 1.64
CA ASN A 29 -13.95 -8.86 2.67
C ASN A 29 -13.40 -9.98 3.58
N ASP A 30 -12.08 -10.20 3.63
CA ASP A 30 -11.50 -11.15 4.58
C ASP A 30 -11.70 -10.62 6.01
N PRO A 31 -12.26 -11.42 6.95
CA PRO A 31 -12.51 -10.98 8.32
C PRO A 31 -11.24 -10.66 9.12
N ARG A 32 -10.07 -11.12 8.67
CA ARG A 32 -8.76 -10.82 9.28
C ARG A 32 -8.20 -9.47 8.85
N ASN A 33 -8.81 -8.80 7.86
CA ASN A 33 -8.40 -7.45 7.46
C ASN A 33 -8.47 -6.51 8.67
N ALA A 34 -7.41 -5.70 8.85
CA ALA A 34 -7.31 -4.80 9.98
C ALA A 34 -7.01 -3.37 9.56
N SER A 35 -7.72 -2.44 10.18
CA SER A 35 -7.51 -0.99 10.07
C SER A 35 -7.46 -0.43 11.48
N LYS A 36 -6.26 -0.09 11.99
CA LYS A 36 -6.08 0.31 13.40
C LYS A 36 -5.30 1.59 13.54
N ARG A 37 -5.75 2.46 14.46
CA ARG A 37 -4.99 3.65 14.89
C ARG A 37 -3.73 3.24 15.66
N ILE A 38 -2.62 3.95 15.39
CA ILE A 38 -1.41 3.81 16.19
C ILE A 38 -1.61 4.49 17.54
N ILE A 39 -1.21 3.81 18.60
CA ILE A 39 -1.13 4.36 19.96
C ILE A 39 0.31 4.79 20.21
N GLY A 40 0.51 5.97 20.83
CA GLY A 40 1.83 6.52 21.09
C GLY A 40 2.38 7.39 19.96
N ARG A 41 3.61 7.17 19.53
CA ARG A 41 4.31 8.02 18.56
C ARG A 41 3.69 7.91 17.16
N GLN A 42 3.18 9.03 16.67
CA GLN A 42 2.47 9.13 15.39
C GLN A 42 3.44 9.47 14.25
N THR A 43 4.03 8.45 13.62
CA THR A 43 4.88 8.63 12.43
C THR A 43 4.62 7.53 11.40
N ASN A 44 4.90 7.81 10.12
CA ASN A 44 4.76 6.81 9.07
C ASN A 44 5.55 5.54 9.36
N ASN A 45 6.82 5.69 9.73
CA ASN A 45 7.69 4.54 10.00
C ASN A 45 7.20 3.66 11.18
N VAL A 46 6.58 4.27 12.20
CA VAL A 46 5.97 3.53 13.31
C VAL A 46 4.74 2.76 12.80
N ALA A 47 3.90 3.39 11.97
CA ALA A 47 2.72 2.74 11.40
C ALA A 47 3.10 1.53 10.52
N GLU A 48 4.06 1.69 9.64
CA GLU A 48 4.61 0.64 8.77
C GLU A 48 5.12 -0.57 9.56
N LEU A 49 5.97 -0.31 10.57
CA LEU A 49 6.50 -1.38 11.41
C LEU A 49 5.41 -2.05 12.24
N SER A 50 4.47 -1.25 12.76
CA SER A 50 3.34 -1.79 13.52
C SER A 50 2.41 -2.65 12.66
N ALA A 51 2.26 -2.33 11.37
CA ALA A 51 1.49 -3.14 10.43
C ALA A 51 2.12 -4.55 10.26
N ILE A 52 3.44 -4.62 10.12
CA ILE A 52 4.16 -5.90 10.07
C ILE A 52 3.99 -6.68 11.39
N ILE A 53 4.12 -6.01 12.53
CA ILE A 53 3.97 -6.64 13.86
C ILE A 53 2.54 -7.15 14.07
N GLU A 54 1.54 -6.41 13.60
CA GLU A 54 0.11 -6.78 13.73
C GLU A 54 -0.21 -8.12 13.07
N VAL A 55 0.49 -8.48 11.98
CA VAL A 55 0.33 -9.79 11.32
C VAL A 55 0.59 -10.94 12.27
N PHE A 56 1.59 -10.81 13.14
CA PHE A 56 1.93 -11.85 14.14
C PHE A 56 0.83 -12.03 15.19
N THR A 57 0.07 -10.99 15.48
CA THR A 57 -1.11 -11.08 16.36
C THR A 57 -2.28 -11.73 15.64
N ILE A 58 -2.53 -11.34 14.39
CA ILE A 58 -3.66 -11.84 13.60
C ILE A 58 -3.49 -13.31 13.26
N LEU A 59 -2.28 -13.73 12.89
CA LEU A 59 -1.96 -15.08 12.42
C LEU A 59 -1.24 -15.92 13.49
N SER A 60 -1.48 -15.65 14.78
CA SER A 60 -0.76 -16.35 15.86
C SER A 60 -0.94 -17.87 15.81
N GLU A 61 -2.15 -18.36 15.53
CA GLU A 61 -2.45 -19.80 15.44
C GLU A 61 -1.77 -20.42 14.22
N GLU A 62 -1.82 -19.80 13.05
CA GLU A 62 -1.20 -20.29 11.83
C GLU A 62 0.34 -20.31 11.95
N ILE A 63 0.91 -19.32 12.67
CA ILE A 63 2.34 -19.25 12.94
C ILE A 63 2.78 -20.42 13.85
N GLU A 64 2.03 -20.70 14.91
CA GLU A 64 2.29 -21.83 15.82
C GLU A 64 2.15 -23.19 15.11
N LEU A 65 1.24 -23.30 14.15
CA LEU A 65 1.09 -24.47 13.30
C LEU A 65 2.20 -24.62 12.24
N GLY A 66 3.10 -23.63 12.12
CA GLY A 66 4.20 -23.66 11.16
C GLY A 66 3.78 -23.36 9.72
N GLU A 67 2.64 -22.71 9.50
CA GLU A 67 2.18 -22.29 8.17
C GLU A 67 3.18 -21.35 7.53
N GLU A 68 3.47 -21.54 6.25
CA GLU A 68 4.27 -20.57 5.49
C GLU A 68 3.50 -19.28 5.24
N ILE A 69 4.06 -18.14 5.68
CA ILE A 69 3.46 -16.82 5.55
C ILE A 69 4.41 -15.89 4.80
N ILE A 70 3.88 -15.18 3.81
CA ILE A 70 4.60 -14.10 3.13
C ILE A 70 3.92 -12.78 3.46
N ILE A 71 4.66 -11.89 4.14
CA ILE A 71 4.23 -10.53 4.43
C ILE A 71 4.80 -9.62 3.36
N TYR A 72 3.94 -9.00 2.58
CA TYR A 72 4.29 -8.00 1.59
C TYR A 72 4.21 -6.60 2.18
N SER A 73 5.25 -5.79 1.96
CA SER A 73 5.30 -4.38 2.36
C SER A 73 6.07 -3.57 1.34
N ASP A 74 5.71 -2.32 1.13
CA ASP A 74 6.48 -1.37 0.33
C ASP A 74 7.51 -0.59 1.15
N SER A 75 7.47 -0.71 2.48
CA SER A 75 8.39 -0.06 3.42
C SER A 75 9.71 -0.83 3.57
N LYS A 76 10.71 -0.50 2.75
CA LYS A 76 12.08 -1.03 2.92
C LYS A 76 12.66 -0.74 4.30
N ILE A 77 12.27 0.36 4.93
CA ILE A 77 12.75 0.75 6.26
C ILE A 77 12.19 -0.20 7.31
N ALA A 78 10.89 -0.43 7.35
CA ALA A 78 10.25 -1.34 8.30
C ALA A 78 10.75 -2.78 8.13
N MET A 79 10.81 -3.27 6.89
CA MET A 79 11.40 -4.58 6.58
C MET A 79 12.86 -4.70 7.02
N GLY A 80 13.66 -3.66 6.77
CA GLY A 80 15.06 -3.60 7.22
C GLY A 80 15.19 -3.69 8.74
N TRP A 81 14.29 -3.04 9.47
CA TRP A 81 14.26 -3.13 10.94
C TRP A 81 13.89 -4.53 11.42
N CYS A 82 13.03 -5.22 10.74
CA CYS A 82 12.68 -6.61 11.06
C CYS A 82 13.77 -7.61 10.64
N THR A 83 14.75 -7.21 9.84
CA THR A 83 15.78 -8.11 9.27
C THR A 83 17.20 -7.57 9.47
N THR A 84 17.83 -7.10 8.42
CA THR A 84 19.27 -6.75 8.39
C THR A 84 19.66 -5.61 9.32
N THR A 85 18.83 -4.57 9.39
CA THR A 85 19.09 -3.43 10.28
C THR A 85 18.87 -3.83 11.74
N GLY A 86 17.80 -4.58 12.05
CA GLY A 86 17.56 -5.13 13.38
C GLY A 86 18.71 -6.02 13.84
N GLN A 87 19.19 -6.92 12.97
CA GLN A 87 20.36 -7.75 13.26
C GLN A 87 21.62 -6.92 13.54
N LYS A 88 21.85 -5.84 12.78
CA LYS A 88 22.98 -4.93 13.04
C LYS A 88 22.85 -4.24 14.39
N TYR A 89 21.65 -3.79 14.75
CA TYR A 89 21.41 -3.16 16.05
C TYR A 89 21.55 -4.15 17.20
N GLU A 90 21.07 -5.37 17.07
CA GLU A 90 21.25 -6.43 18.06
C GLU A 90 22.73 -6.73 18.31
N ARG A 91 23.55 -6.87 17.25
CA ARG A 91 25.00 -7.07 17.36
C ARG A 91 25.73 -5.90 18.04
N GLY A 92 25.20 -4.69 17.92
CA GLY A 92 25.68 -3.48 18.58
C GLY A 92 25.07 -3.23 19.96
N ASP A 93 24.45 -4.24 20.58
CA ASP A 93 23.77 -4.13 21.87
C ASP A 93 22.74 -2.98 21.89
N TRP A 94 22.04 -2.79 20.75
CA TRP A 94 21.02 -1.76 20.55
C TRP A 94 21.52 -0.33 20.83
N LYS A 95 22.82 -0.11 20.63
CA LYS A 95 23.48 1.18 20.79
C LYS A 95 23.93 1.72 19.44
N LYS A 96 23.94 3.02 19.31
CA LYS A 96 24.43 3.73 18.13
C LYS A 96 25.43 4.79 18.57
N SER A 97 26.56 4.90 17.87
CA SER A 97 27.59 5.91 18.16
C SER A 97 27.08 7.36 18.06
N SER A 98 26.04 7.59 17.28
CA SER A 98 25.46 8.92 17.01
C SER A 98 24.22 9.24 17.87
N GLY A 99 23.99 8.57 18.99
CA GLY A 99 22.86 8.80 19.88
C GLY A 99 21.86 7.62 19.94
N GLU A 100 20.66 7.87 20.40
CA GLU A 100 19.62 6.85 20.55
C GLU A 100 19.09 6.36 19.20
N ILE A 101 18.71 5.08 19.14
CA ILE A 101 18.02 4.51 18.00
C ILE A 101 16.53 4.89 18.13
N PRO A 102 15.97 5.69 17.22
CA PRO A 102 14.55 6.01 17.28
C PRO A 102 13.69 4.75 17.16
N ASN A 103 12.61 4.66 17.94
CA ASN A 103 11.67 3.54 17.97
C ASN A 103 12.31 2.19 18.33
N VAL A 104 13.41 2.19 19.10
CA VAL A 104 14.21 1.00 19.39
C VAL A 104 13.39 -0.15 19.97
N ASP A 105 12.44 0.14 20.86
CA ASP A 105 11.64 -0.91 21.49
C ASP A 105 10.70 -1.59 20.48
N LEU A 106 10.09 -0.81 19.60
CA LEU A 106 9.26 -1.35 18.54
C LEU A 106 10.09 -2.17 17.53
N ILE A 107 11.30 -1.70 17.21
CA ILE A 107 12.23 -2.41 16.33
C ILE A 107 12.67 -3.74 16.97
N LYS A 108 12.94 -3.76 18.28
CA LYS A 108 13.25 -5.00 19.02
C LYS A 108 12.12 -6.01 18.92
N ILE A 109 10.87 -5.57 19.06
CA ILE A 109 9.70 -6.42 18.93
C ILE A 109 9.61 -7.00 17.51
N GLY A 110 9.60 -6.17 16.48
CA GLY A 110 9.46 -6.62 15.09
C GLY A 110 10.59 -7.54 14.65
N TYR A 111 11.84 -7.19 15.01
CA TYR A 111 13.01 -8.04 14.73
C TYR A 111 12.95 -9.37 15.48
N GLY A 112 12.59 -9.34 16.77
CA GLY A 112 12.46 -10.56 17.59
C GLY A 112 11.42 -11.52 17.04
N LEU A 113 10.27 -11.02 16.64
CA LEU A 113 9.20 -11.82 16.03
C LEU A 113 9.66 -12.45 14.71
N CYS A 114 10.25 -11.68 13.81
CA CYS A 114 10.75 -12.23 12.54
C CYS A 114 11.90 -13.22 12.72
N LYS A 115 12.78 -12.99 13.71
CA LYS A 115 13.90 -13.88 14.02
C LYS A 115 13.43 -15.21 14.61
N ALA A 116 12.37 -15.20 15.41
CA ALA A 116 11.83 -16.39 16.08
C ALA A 116 11.02 -17.28 15.14
N ASN A 117 10.49 -16.78 14.04
CA ASN A 117 9.54 -17.47 13.18
C ASN A 117 10.09 -17.61 11.75
N SER A 118 10.80 -18.70 11.49
CA SER A 118 11.46 -18.99 10.19
C SER A 118 10.49 -19.30 9.05
N ASN A 119 9.25 -19.61 9.36
CA ASN A 119 8.15 -19.84 8.42
C ASN A 119 7.55 -18.53 7.87
N ILE A 120 8.02 -17.36 8.36
CA ILE A 120 7.61 -16.05 7.89
C ILE A 120 8.66 -15.44 6.98
N LYS A 121 8.24 -14.97 5.81
CA LYS A 121 9.08 -14.27 4.85
C LYS A 121 8.55 -12.85 4.62
N LEU A 122 9.45 -11.86 4.61
CA LEU A 122 9.13 -10.50 4.21
C LEU A 122 9.47 -10.30 2.73
N ALA A 123 8.55 -9.81 1.94
CA ALA A 123 8.73 -9.54 0.52
C ALA A 123 8.42 -8.07 0.20
N HIS A 124 9.36 -7.40 -0.47
CA HIS A 124 9.15 -6.01 -0.87
C HIS A 124 8.32 -5.93 -2.14
N ILE A 125 7.31 -5.08 -2.12
CA ILE A 125 6.51 -4.71 -3.30
C ILE A 125 6.69 -3.22 -3.62
N ARG A 126 6.31 -2.81 -4.84
CA ARG A 126 6.34 -1.40 -5.21
C ARG A 126 4.99 -0.77 -4.89
N ALA A 127 5.02 0.39 -4.21
CA ALA A 127 3.83 1.20 -3.98
C ALA A 127 3.26 1.78 -5.29
N HIS A 128 1.95 1.96 -5.33
CA HIS A 128 1.22 2.78 -6.32
C HIS A 128 1.60 2.50 -7.78
N THR A 129 1.73 1.23 -8.16
CA THR A 129 2.10 0.84 -9.53
C THR A 129 1.01 1.15 -10.55
N GLY A 130 -0.25 1.26 -10.11
CA GLY A 130 -1.43 1.38 -10.97
C GLY A 130 -1.72 0.12 -11.80
N LEU A 131 -1.06 -0.99 -11.49
CA LEU A 131 -1.30 -2.29 -12.10
C LEU A 131 -2.47 -3.00 -11.40
N THR A 132 -3.06 -3.94 -12.10
CA THR A 132 -4.21 -4.73 -11.61
C THR A 132 -3.82 -6.17 -11.28
N ASP A 133 -2.52 -6.44 -11.10
CA ASP A 133 -2.05 -7.72 -10.62
C ASP A 133 -2.32 -7.88 -9.10
N GLU A 134 -2.30 -9.12 -8.64
CA GLU A 134 -2.65 -9.49 -7.27
C GLU A 134 -1.82 -8.75 -6.22
N LEU A 135 -0.50 -8.58 -6.46
CA LEU A 135 0.39 -7.90 -5.52
C LEU A 135 0.08 -6.39 -5.44
N SER A 136 -0.22 -5.76 -6.58
CA SER A 136 -0.59 -4.34 -6.63
C SER A 136 -1.94 -4.09 -5.95
N LEU A 137 -2.94 -4.94 -6.21
CA LEU A 137 -4.25 -4.85 -5.57
C LEU A 137 -4.17 -5.10 -4.06
N GLY A 138 -3.33 -6.05 -3.63
CA GLY A 138 -3.09 -6.32 -2.22
C GLY A 138 -2.48 -5.11 -1.50
N ASN A 139 -1.48 -4.46 -2.11
CA ASN A 139 -0.87 -3.25 -1.56
C ASN A 139 -1.88 -2.09 -1.49
N GLU A 140 -2.68 -1.89 -2.53
CA GLU A 140 -3.75 -0.88 -2.52
C GLU A 140 -4.79 -1.15 -1.42
N GLY A 141 -5.09 -2.42 -1.15
CA GLY A 141 -5.97 -2.83 -0.05
C GLY A 141 -5.39 -2.45 1.31
N ALA A 142 -4.10 -2.70 1.56
CA ALA A 142 -3.42 -2.35 2.80
C ALA A 142 -3.33 -0.81 2.98
N ASP A 143 -2.96 -0.07 1.93
CA ASP A 143 -2.92 1.41 1.93
C ASP A 143 -4.31 2.00 2.25
N ARG A 144 -5.38 1.48 1.64
CA ARG A 144 -6.75 1.89 1.94
C ARG A 144 -7.08 1.72 3.42
N LEU A 145 -6.79 0.56 4.00
CA LEU A 145 -7.06 0.27 5.42
C LEU A 145 -6.24 1.16 6.36
N ALA A 146 -4.95 1.41 6.04
CA ALA A 146 -4.11 2.32 6.81
C ALA A 146 -4.65 3.76 6.80
N ASN A 147 -5.12 4.24 5.64
CA ASN A 147 -5.73 5.56 5.49
C ASN A 147 -7.11 5.65 6.20
N GLU A 148 -7.94 4.62 6.13
CA GLU A 148 -9.19 4.54 6.89
C GLU A 148 -8.96 4.66 8.39
N ALA A 149 -7.90 4.02 8.91
CA ALA A 149 -7.53 4.10 10.32
C ALA A 149 -7.28 5.54 10.81
N ILE A 150 -6.85 6.44 9.95
CA ILE A 150 -6.61 7.86 10.30
C ILE A 150 -7.76 8.79 9.92
N GLY A 151 -8.87 8.22 9.42
CA GLY A 151 -10.05 8.97 9.00
C GLY A 151 -9.93 9.64 7.63
N CYS A 152 -8.93 9.24 6.80
CA CYS A 152 -8.83 9.63 5.41
C CYS A 152 -9.75 8.74 4.56
N LYS A 153 -10.69 9.35 3.84
CA LYS A 153 -11.60 8.62 2.94
C LYS A 153 -10.97 8.24 1.59
N SER A 154 -9.78 8.74 1.30
CA SER A 154 -9.01 8.44 0.08
C SER A 154 -7.52 8.56 0.38
N CYS A 155 -6.71 7.67 -0.19
CA CYS A 155 -5.26 7.81 -0.14
C CYS A 155 -4.85 9.17 -0.74
N PRO A 156 -4.02 10.00 -0.06
CA PRO A 156 -3.52 11.25 -0.63
C PRO A 156 -2.73 11.04 -1.93
N TYR A 157 -2.22 9.82 -2.15
CA TYR A 157 -1.52 9.39 -3.36
C TYR A 157 -2.44 8.75 -4.39
N ASP A 158 -3.71 8.53 -4.07
CA ASP A 158 -4.79 8.24 -5.02
C ASP A 158 -5.07 9.42 -5.98
N LYS A 159 -4.02 10.05 -6.44
CA LYS A 159 -4.01 10.64 -7.77
C LYS A 159 -4.05 9.44 -8.72
N LYS A 160 -5.23 8.82 -8.83
CA LYS A 160 -5.53 7.93 -9.95
C LYS A 160 -4.97 8.65 -11.15
N GLN A 161 -3.83 8.18 -11.67
CA GLN A 161 -3.14 8.87 -12.74
C GLN A 161 -4.10 8.82 -13.91
N LYS A 162 -4.65 9.97 -14.29
CA LYS A 162 -5.45 10.09 -15.49
C LYS A 162 -4.60 9.56 -16.63
N GLN A 163 -4.96 8.41 -17.15
CA GLN A 163 -4.32 7.82 -18.30
C GLN A 163 -4.94 8.35 -19.59
N LYS A 164 -4.16 8.38 -20.65
CA LYS A 164 -4.67 8.68 -21.99
C LYS A 164 -5.06 7.38 -22.69
N TYR A 165 -6.35 7.18 -22.83
CA TYR A 165 -6.92 6.06 -23.57
C TYR A 165 -7.20 6.49 -25.00
N TYR A 166 -6.46 5.95 -25.97
CA TYR A 166 -6.63 6.29 -27.38
C TYR A 166 -7.77 5.48 -27.98
N LEU A 167 -8.77 6.19 -28.50
CA LEU A 167 -10.02 5.62 -28.99
C LEU A 167 -10.10 5.68 -30.52
N LYS A 168 -10.77 4.71 -31.14
CA LYS A 168 -11.05 4.69 -32.60
C LYS A 168 -12.39 5.39 -32.86
N ILE A 169 -12.44 6.71 -32.71
CA ILE A 169 -13.66 7.48 -32.97
C ILE A 169 -13.70 7.91 -34.44
N PRO A 170 -14.70 7.50 -35.23
CA PRO A 170 -14.89 7.98 -36.61
C PRO A 170 -15.04 9.50 -36.61
N TYR A 171 -14.57 10.14 -37.69
CA TYR A 171 -14.68 11.60 -37.80
C TYR A 171 -16.13 12.11 -37.78
N SER A 172 -17.05 11.33 -38.34
CA SER A 172 -18.51 11.58 -38.31
C SER A 172 -19.08 11.63 -36.90
N GLU A 173 -18.46 10.94 -35.94
CA GLU A 173 -18.94 10.80 -34.56
C GLU A 173 -18.09 11.63 -33.55
N LYS A 174 -17.23 12.50 -34.02
CA LYS A 174 -16.34 13.32 -33.20
C LYS A 174 -17.05 14.14 -32.13
N GLU A 175 -18.24 14.65 -32.42
CA GLU A 175 -19.02 15.46 -31.48
C GLU A 175 -19.58 14.60 -30.33
N ILE A 176 -19.90 13.33 -30.58
CA ILE A 176 -20.28 12.37 -29.54
C ILE A 176 -19.06 12.15 -28.61
N GLY A 177 -17.90 11.86 -29.19
CA GLY A 177 -16.68 11.70 -28.42
C GLY A 177 -16.36 12.92 -27.53
N LYS A 178 -16.44 14.13 -28.08
CA LYS A 178 -16.22 15.38 -27.35
C LYS A 178 -17.21 15.56 -26.20
N LYS A 179 -18.49 15.21 -26.38
CA LYS A 179 -19.51 15.28 -25.33
C LYS A 179 -19.11 14.46 -24.09
N TYR A 180 -18.42 13.36 -24.27
CA TYR A 180 -17.90 12.51 -23.20
C TYR A 180 -16.45 12.82 -22.80
N GLY A 181 -15.91 13.98 -23.21
CA GLY A 181 -14.63 14.51 -22.75
C GLY A 181 -13.40 14.02 -23.52
N THR A 182 -13.57 13.48 -24.76
CA THR A 182 -12.40 13.14 -25.57
C THR A 182 -11.73 14.37 -26.18
N LYS A 183 -10.42 14.27 -26.37
CA LYS A 183 -9.55 15.28 -26.97
C LYS A 183 -8.81 14.67 -28.16
N TRP A 184 -8.44 15.52 -29.12
CA TRP A 184 -7.65 15.13 -30.27
C TRP A 184 -6.15 15.26 -29.98
N ASP A 185 -5.38 14.19 -30.26
CA ASP A 185 -3.93 14.24 -30.23
C ASP A 185 -3.39 14.40 -31.66
N PRO A 186 -2.88 15.59 -32.01
CA PRO A 186 -2.41 15.86 -33.38
C PRO A 186 -1.14 15.08 -33.74
N LYS A 187 -0.32 14.68 -32.76
CA LYS A 187 0.92 13.91 -32.99
C LYS A 187 0.61 12.46 -33.34
N LYS A 188 -0.32 11.85 -32.61
CA LYS A 188 -0.74 10.44 -32.82
C LYS A 188 -1.89 10.32 -33.81
N LYS A 189 -2.50 11.44 -34.21
CA LYS A 189 -3.69 11.50 -35.10
C LYS A 189 -4.80 10.59 -34.59
N LYS A 190 -5.07 10.64 -33.27
CA LYS A 190 -6.09 9.82 -32.58
C LYS A 190 -6.85 10.64 -31.54
N TRP A 191 -8.09 10.29 -31.32
CA TRP A 191 -8.85 10.76 -30.18
C TRP A 191 -8.39 10.06 -28.92
N TYR A 192 -8.36 10.75 -27.78
CA TYR A 192 -8.07 10.13 -26.49
C TYR A 192 -9.01 10.68 -25.41
N TYR A 193 -9.32 9.83 -24.45
CA TYR A 193 -9.92 10.20 -23.18
C TYR A 193 -8.80 10.27 -22.12
N GLU A 194 -8.80 11.31 -21.31
CA GLU A 194 -7.84 11.49 -20.23
C GLU A 194 -8.57 11.43 -18.90
N GLY A 195 -8.51 10.29 -18.25
CA GLY A 195 -9.26 10.02 -17.02
C GLY A 195 -8.97 8.62 -16.49
N LEU A 196 -9.89 8.13 -15.66
CA LEU A 196 -9.81 6.79 -15.08
C LEU A 196 -10.63 5.80 -15.94
N ASN A 197 -10.20 4.54 -15.95
CA ASN A 197 -10.97 3.47 -16.55
C ASN A 197 -12.31 3.21 -15.82
N THR A 198 -12.45 3.70 -14.60
CA THR A 198 -13.68 3.61 -13.80
C THR A 198 -14.66 4.75 -14.05
N ASP A 199 -14.25 5.82 -14.77
CA ASP A 199 -15.11 6.97 -15.07
C ASP A 199 -16.32 6.54 -15.91
N ASP A 200 -17.51 7.02 -15.60
CA ASP A 200 -18.73 6.70 -16.34
C ASP A 200 -18.68 7.15 -17.79
N ASN A 201 -18.05 8.29 -18.05
CA ASN A 201 -17.79 8.77 -19.40
C ASN A 201 -16.90 7.80 -20.18
N PHE A 202 -15.84 7.25 -19.53
CA PHE A 202 -14.96 6.27 -20.15
C PHE A 202 -15.71 4.97 -20.48
N LYS A 203 -16.49 4.43 -19.53
CA LYS A 203 -17.32 3.23 -19.75
C LYS A 203 -18.30 3.42 -20.91
N THR A 204 -18.93 4.60 -20.98
CA THR A 204 -19.84 4.95 -22.08
C THR A 204 -19.09 5.00 -23.42
N LEU A 205 -17.90 5.62 -23.47
CA LEU A 205 -17.06 5.67 -24.67
C LEU A 205 -16.62 4.28 -25.13
N MET A 206 -16.28 3.38 -24.20
CA MET A 206 -15.92 1.99 -24.50
C MET A 206 -17.08 1.22 -25.12
N ASN A 207 -18.30 1.42 -24.61
CA ASN A 207 -19.50 0.78 -25.15
C ASN A 207 -19.88 1.31 -26.55
N LEU A 208 -19.66 2.61 -26.80
CA LEU A 208 -20.02 3.24 -28.07
C LEU A 208 -19.00 2.95 -29.20
N PHE A 209 -17.72 2.87 -28.90
CA PHE A 209 -16.66 2.87 -29.91
C PHE A 209 -15.83 1.58 -29.96
N HIS A 210 -16.27 0.52 -29.32
CA HIS A 210 -15.66 -0.83 -29.32
C HIS A 210 -14.13 -0.83 -29.54
N LEU A 211 -13.37 -0.97 -28.46
CA LEU A 211 -11.92 -1.19 -28.54
C LEU A 211 -11.58 -2.66 -28.68
#